data_4ff82c8e3f317eb1a69fbc9e35f038a9
#
_entry.id   4ff82c8e3f317eb1a69fbc9e35f038a9
#
_cell.length_a   1.000
_cell.length_b   1.000
_cell.length_c   1.000
_cell.angle_alpha   90.00
_cell.angle_beta   90.00
_cell.angle_gamma   90.00
#
_symmetry.space_group_name_H-M   'P 1'
#
loop_
_entity.id
_entity.type
_entity.pdbx_description
1 polymer ?
#
loop_
_entity_poly.entity_id
_entity_poly.type
_entity_poly.pdbx_seq_one_letter_code
_entity_poly.pdbx_strand_id
1 'polypeptide(L)'
;MPALQIVEAWNGPGRRDGEITVVGPKDNAAHPSSEKHAFEHWYFDAHLDDGRIVVAMVQTRELVHRRPGVEIHIYSPDGQRREEIRQYRDSDLTVSEERCD
;
A
#
# COMPACT_ATOMS: atom_id res chain seq x y z
N MET A 1 -30.36 15.73 9.90
CA MET A 1 -29.00 15.18 9.67
C MET A 1 -29.08 13.97 8.80
N PRO A 2 -28.34 13.90 7.71
CA PRO A 2 -28.27 12.67 6.95
C PRO A 2 -27.67 11.55 7.80
N ALA A 3 -28.19 10.36 7.67
CA ALA A 3 -27.60 9.19 8.34
C ALA A 3 -26.19 8.96 7.83
N LEU A 4 -25.30 8.55 8.72
CA LEU A 4 -23.96 8.14 8.35
C LEU A 4 -24.05 6.91 7.44
N GLN A 5 -23.51 7.02 6.25
CA GLN A 5 -23.48 5.92 5.30
C GLN A 5 -22.11 5.24 5.39
N ILE A 6 -22.12 3.97 5.73
CA ILE A 6 -20.90 3.15 5.74
C ILE A 6 -20.76 2.52 4.36
N VAL A 7 -19.68 2.86 3.67
CA VAL A 7 -19.34 2.26 2.38
C VAL A 7 -18.23 1.25 2.63
N GLU A 8 -18.46 -0.01 2.27
CA GLU A 8 -17.44 -1.03 2.38
C GLU A 8 -16.32 -0.80 1.37
N ALA A 9 -15.08 -0.95 1.83
CA ALA A 9 -13.89 -0.71 1.00
C ALA A 9 -13.77 -1.68 -0.19
N TRP A 10 -14.55 -2.75 -0.18
CA TRP A 10 -14.50 -3.80 -1.20
C TRP A 10 -15.56 -3.66 -2.31
N ASN A 11 -16.28 -2.56 -2.31
CA ASN A 11 -17.29 -2.29 -3.33
C ASN A 11 -16.65 -1.80 -4.63
N GLY A 12 -15.91 -2.68 -5.27
CA GLY A 12 -15.33 -2.42 -6.59
C GLY A 12 -16.17 -3.02 -7.71
N PRO A 13 -15.79 -2.78 -8.97
CA PRO A 13 -16.47 -3.38 -10.11
C PRO A 13 -16.57 -4.91 -9.99
N GLY A 14 -17.76 -5.45 -10.19
CA GLY A 14 -18.03 -6.88 -10.08
C GLY A 14 -18.28 -7.40 -8.67
N ARG A 15 -18.31 -6.53 -7.67
CA ARG A 15 -18.63 -6.89 -6.28
C ARG A 15 -19.97 -6.29 -5.87
N ARG A 16 -20.71 -7.03 -5.06
CA ARG A 16 -22.00 -6.59 -4.52
C ARG A 16 -21.82 -6.17 -3.06
N ASP A 17 -22.59 -5.19 -2.63
CA ASP A 17 -22.63 -4.77 -1.23
C ASP A 17 -22.94 -5.94 -0.30
N GLY A 18 -22.14 -6.08 0.76
CA GLY A 18 -22.32 -7.12 1.76
C GLY A 18 -21.87 -8.52 1.32
N GLU A 19 -21.33 -8.66 0.11
CA GLU A 19 -20.83 -9.95 -0.39
C GLU A 19 -19.40 -10.17 0.06
N ILE A 20 -19.16 -11.24 0.81
CA ILE A 20 -17.82 -11.65 1.19
C ILE A 20 -17.22 -12.45 0.04
N THR A 21 -16.19 -11.91 -0.60
CA THR A 21 -15.47 -12.60 -1.65
C THR A 21 -14.15 -13.16 -1.14
N VAL A 22 -13.72 -14.26 -1.73
CA VAL A 22 -12.42 -14.83 -1.41
C VAL A 22 -11.34 -13.90 -1.94
N VAL A 23 -10.39 -13.50 -1.08
CA VAL A 23 -9.25 -12.68 -1.47
C VAL A 23 -8.30 -13.54 -2.31
N GLY A 24 -8.01 -13.09 -3.51
CA GLY A 24 -7.07 -13.73 -4.42
C GLY A 24 -5.84 -12.86 -4.68
N PRO A 25 -4.86 -13.38 -5.45
CA PRO A 25 -3.63 -12.64 -5.77
C PRO A 25 -3.86 -11.26 -6.40
N LYS A 26 -4.93 -11.12 -7.18
CA LYS A 26 -5.27 -9.84 -7.83
C LYS A 26 -5.68 -8.75 -6.85
N ASP A 27 -6.16 -9.11 -5.68
CA ASP A 27 -6.59 -8.14 -4.67
C ASP A 27 -5.40 -7.37 -4.07
N ASN A 28 -4.21 -7.97 -4.07
CA ASN A 28 -2.97 -7.34 -3.64
C ASN A 28 -2.12 -6.80 -4.79
N ALA A 29 -2.56 -6.98 -6.02
CA ALA A 29 -1.86 -6.51 -7.20
C ALA A 29 -2.15 -5.04 -7.49
N ALA A 30 -1.54 -4.49 -8.54
CA ALA A 30 -1.77 -3.11 -8.94
C ALA A 30 -3.18 -2.92 -9.51
N HIS A 31 -3.79 -1.79 -9.15
CA HIS A 31 -5.09 -1.34 -9.66
C HIS A 31 -4.90 0.02 -10.33
N PRO A 32 -4.34 0.06 -11.55
CA PRO A 32 -4.02 1.33 -12.20
C PRO A 32 -5.27 2.16 -12.46
N SER A 33 -5.13 3.47 -12.32
CA SER A 33 -6.19 4.43 -12.57
C SER A 33 -5.65 5.59 -13.41
N SER A 34 -6.47 6.10 -14.30
CA SER A 34 -6.16 7.29 -15.09
C SER A 34 -6.43 8.60 -14.35
N GLU A 35 -6.97 8.56 -13.15
CA GLU A 35 -7.23 9.76 -12.36
C GLU A 35 -5.93 10.48 -11.99
N LYS A 36 -5.95 11.81 -12.07
CA LYS A 36 -4.77 12.66 -11.88
C LYS A 36 -4.08 12.48 -10.53
N HIS A 37 -4.85 12.25 -9.48
CA HIS A 37 -4.35 12.12 -8.11
C HIS A 37 -4.38 10.68 -7.61
N ALA A 38 -4.59 9.71 -8.48
CA ALA A 38 -4.57 8.30 -8.10
C ALA A 38 -3.19 7.88 -7.62
N PHE A 39 -3.16 7.11 -6.57
CA PHE A 39 -1.96 6.48 -6.04
C PHE A 39 -2.31 5.15 -5.41
N GLU A 40 -1.32 4.27 -5.32
CA GLU A 40 -1.42 3.01 -4.58
C GLU A 40 -0.17 2.87 -3.72
N HIS A 41 -0.33 2.16 -2.62
CA HIS A 41 0.81 1.77 -1.81
C HIS A 41 0.64 0.33 -1.32
N TRP A 42 1.77 -0.34 -1.13
CA TRP A 42 1.84 -1.64 -0.48
C TRP A 42 2.55 -1.45 0.85
N TYR A 43 1.96 -2.03 1.87
CA TYR A 43 2.48 -2.01 3.22
C TYR A 43 2.97 -3.40 3.59
N PHE A 44 4.17 -3.45 4.14
CA PHE A 44 4.78 -4.69 4.64
C PHE A 44 5.30 -4.43 6.05
N ASP A 45 5.12 -5.39 6.94
CA ASP A 45 5.77 -5.33 8.23
C ASP A 45 6.38 -6.69 8.59
N ALA A 46 7.40 -6.64 9.43
CA ALA A 46 8.06 -7.83 9.95
C ALA A 46 8.46 -7.60 11.40
N HIS A 47 8.13 -8.55 12.24
CA HIS A 47 8.54 -8.60 13.64
C HIS A 47 9.70 -9.57 13.75
N LEU A 48 10.89 -9.05 14.05
CA LEU A 48 12.10 -9.85 14.12
C LEU A 48 12.27 -10.50 15.49
N ASP A 49 13.01 -11.60 15.54
CA ASP A 49 13.22 -12.36 16.80
C ASP A 49 13.96 -11.55 17.85
N ASP A 50 14.75 -10.57 17.46
CA ASP A 50 15.48 -9.68 18.37
C ASP A 50 14.62 -8.52 18.91
N GLY A 51 13.33 -8.50 18.58
CA GLY A 51 12.37 -7.48 19.01
C GLY A 51 12.29 -6.24 18.13
N ARG A 52 13.06 -6.16 17.06
CA ARG A 52 12.92 -5.06 16.10
C ARG A 52 11.67 -5.27 15.25
N ILE A 53 11.07 -4.17 14.86
CA ILE A 53 9.94 -4.14 13.92
C ILE A 53 10.38 -3.35 12.69
N VAL A 54 10.23 -3.95 11.53
CA VAL A 54 10.49 -3.30 10.24
C VAL A 54 9.17 -3.04 9.54
N VAL A 55 8.96 -1.80 9.14
CA VAL A 55 7.81 -1.40 8.34
C VAL A 55 8.32 -0.87 7.01
N ALA A 56 7.79 -1.37 5.92
CA ALA A 56 8.12 -0.92 4.58
C ALA A 56 6.86 -0.55 3.82
N MET A 57 6.89 0.57 3.11
CA MET A 57 5.83 0.99 2.21
C MET A 57 6.41 1.26 0.84
N VAL A 58 5.78 0.70 -0.18
CA VAL A 58 6.08 0.99 -1.58
C VAL A 58 4.89 1.77 -2.14
N GLN A 59 5.17 2.94 -2.69
CA GLN A 59 4.15 3.82 -3.25
C GLN A 59 4.38 3.96 -4.76
N THR A 60 3.32 3.86 -5.54
CA THR A 60 3.42 4.10 -7.00
C THR A 60 3.69 5.56 -7.30
N ARG A 61 3.13 6.47 -6.50
CA ARG A 61 3.36 7.91 -6.55
C ARG A 61 3.27 8.48 -5.16
N GLU A 62 4.37 8.99 -4.65
CA GLU A 62 4.31 9.71 -3.40
C GLU A 62 3.68 11.10 -3.62
N LEU A 63 3.06 11.64 -2.58
CA LEU A 63 2.15 12.79 -2.73
C LEU A 63 2.84 14.10 -3.12
N VAL A 64 4.09 14.28 -2.73
CA VAL A 64 4.80 15.56 -2.93
C VAL A 64 5.48 15.61 -4.30
N HIS A 65 6.31 14.61 -4.61
CA HIS A 65 7.13 14.61 -5.83
C HIS A 65 6.48 13.84 -6.98
N ARG A 66 5.42 13.06 -6.69
CA ARG A 66 4.64 12.30 -7.66
C ARG A 66 5.48 11.28 -8.43
N ARG A 67 6.42 10.69 -7.73
CA ARG A 67 7.30 9.62 -8.22
C ARG A 67 7.14 8.38 -7.36
N PRO A 68 7.54 7.20 -7.86
CA PRO A 68 7.61 6.02 -7.02
C PRO A 68 8.47 6.26 -5.80
N GLY A 69 8.03 5.80 -4.66
CA GLY A 69 8.75 5.96 -3.40
C GLY A 69 8.76 4.70 -2.58
N VAL A 70 9.81 4.54 -1.79
CA VAL A 70 9.94 3.47 -0.79
C VAL A 70 10.27 4.11 0.55
N GLU A 71 9.49 3.77 1.57
CA GLU A 71 9.77 4.13 2.96
C GLU A 71 10.09 2.88 3.75
N ILE A 72 11.15 2.95 4.54
CA ILE A 72 11.52 1.89 5.48
C ILE A 72 11.69 2.51 6.87
N HIS A 73 10.99 1.96 7.85
CA HIS A 73 11.09 2.34 9.24
C HIS A 73 11.51 1.13 10.06
N ILE A 74 12.52 1.30 10.90
CA ILE A 74 12.98 0.26 11.82
C ILE A 74 12.83 0.77 13.24
N TYR A 75 12.07 0.05 14.03
CA TYR A 75 11.82 0.34 15.44
C TYR A 75 12.57 -0.67 16.28
N SER A 76 13.44 -0.19 17.17
CA SER A 76 14.23 -1.02 18.07
C SER A 76 13.57 -1.13 19.45
N PRO A 77 13.80 -2.22 20.21
CA PRO A 77 13.20 -2.39 21.53
C PRO A 77 13.55 -1.30 22.54
N ASP A 78 14.69 -0.63 22.35
CA ASP A 78 15.14 0.47 23.18
C ASP A 78 14.48 1.81 22.87
N GLY A 79 13.50 1.83 21.94
CA GLY A 79 12.79 3.01 21.51
C GLY A 79 13.46 3.81 20.40
N GLN A 80 14.63 3.39 19.94
CA GLN A 80 15.26 4.03 18.79
C GLN A 80 14.50 3.71 17.49
N ARG A 81 14.40 4.69 16.63
CA ARG A 81 13.79 4.58 15.32
C ARG A 81 14.76 5.03 14.24
N ARG A 82 14.87 4.23 13.20
CA ARG A 82 15.59 4.58 11.98
C ARG A 82 14.61 4.66 10.83
N GLU A 83 14.76 5.68 10.02
CA GLU A 83 13.88 5.92 8.87
C GLU A 83 14.71 6.19 7.63
N GLU A 84 14.33 5.62 6.52
CA GLU A 84 14.89 5.91 5.22
C GLU A 84 13.78 6.02 4.20
N ILE A 85 13.78 7.13 3.45
CA ILE A 85 12.78 7.40 2.41
C ILE A 85 13.56 7.66 1.11
N ARG A 86 13.19 6.95 0.05
CA ARG A 86 13.81 7.11 -1.26
C ARG A 86 12.76 7.25 -2.34
N GLN A 87 13.10 8.06 -3.34
CA GLN A 87 12.28 8.23 -4.55
C GLN A 87 13.02 7.63 -5.73
N TYR A 88 12.24 7.14 -6.68
CA TYR A 88 12.74 6.45 -7.85
C TYR A 88 12.13 7.05 -9.11
N ARG A 89 12.68 6.71 -10.26
CA ARG A 89 12.09 7.03 -11.54
C ARG A 89 10.94 6.06 -11.84
N ASP A 90 10.00 6.46 -12.65
CA ASP A 90 8.92 5.57 -13.09
C ASP A 90 9.45 4.28 -13.72
N SER A 91 10.57 4.36 -14.44
CA SER A 91 11.21 3.20 -15.05
C SER A 91 11.83 2.21 -14.04
N ASP A 92 12.01 2.63 -12.80
CA ASP A 92 12.59 1.77 -11.75
C ASP A 92 11.51 0.91 -11.06
N LEU A 93 10.23 1.21 -11.26
CA LEU A 93 9.12 0.49 -10.67
C LEU A 93 8.45 -0.40 -11.71
N THR A 94 8.28 -1.66 -11.39
CA THR A 94 7.46 -2.60 -12.15
C THR A 94 6.34 -3.10 -11.26
N VAL A 95 5.12 -3.00 -11.75
CA VAL A 95 3.93 -3.48 -11.03
C VAL A 95 3.14 -4.43 -11.92
N SER A 96 2.43 -5.35 -11.29
CA SER A 96 1.58 -6.31 -11.98
C SER A 96 0.13 -6.16 -11.52
N GLU A 97 -0.81 -6.27 -12.44
CA GLU A 97 -2.24 -6.31 -12.13
C GLU A 97 -2.71 -7.72 -11.73
N GLU A 98 -1.84 -8.71 -11.78
CA GLU A 98 -2.19 -10.09 -11.50
C GLU A 98 -1.84 -10.50 -10.07
N ARG A 99 -0.71 -10.03 -9.56
CA ARG A 99 -0.21 -10.38 -8.23
C ARG A 99 0.85 -9.38 -7.75
N CYS A 100 1.08 -9.37 -6.46
CA CYS A 100 2.18 -8.65 -5.82
C CYS A 100 3.23 -9.67 -5.38
N ASP A 101 4.41 -9.61 -5.99
CA ASP A 101 5.56 -10.48 -5.66
C ASP A 101 6.72 -9.63 -5.14
#